data_4358297f7115e673cf8ca01b9b860713
#
_entry.id   4358297f7115e673cf8ca01b9b860713
#
_cell.length_a   1.000
_cell.length_b   1.000
_cell.length_c   1.000
_cell.angle_alpha   90.00
_cell.angle_beta   90.00
_cell.angle_gamma   90.00
#
_symmetry.space_group_name_H-M   'P 1'
#
loop_
_entity.id
_entity.type
_entity.pdbx_description
1 polymer ?
#
loop_
_entity_poly.entity_id
_entity_poly.type
_entity_poly.pdbx_seq_one_letter_code
_entity_poly.pdbx_strand_id
1 'polypeptide(L)'
;MAYNGSNAICVILDNRITGMTGHQDNPGTGYNIKGEPARLIDVETVVKALGIKHVRTVNPLDLKAMKETLEWAFAMEDEPSVIITKWPCVLKKYSKEDKAQFNLDKTPCVVDADKCIGCKKCLSTGCPALRYDSETKKSSIAQADCVGCTVCMQVCPVQAISRKGDK
;
A
#
# COMPACT_ATOMS: atom_id res chain seq x y z
N MET A 1 -20.67 9.07 10.71
CA MET A 1 -19.90 8.44 11.80
C MET A 1 -19.85 9.40 13.00
N ALA A 2 -19.05 10.48 13.00
CA ALA A 2 -18.87 11.36 14.15
C ALA A 2 -20.18 11.90 14.74
N TYR A 3 -21.05 12.50 13.93
CA TYR A 3 -22.34 13.06 14.37
C TYR A 3 -23.26 12.03 15.06
N ASN A 4 -23.32 10.81 14.53
CA ASN A 4 -24.23 9.78 15.07
C ASN A 4 -23.59 8.91 16.18
N GLY A 5 -22.35 9.19 16.61
CA GLY A 5 -21.66 8.41 17.64
C GLY A 5 -21.52 6.92 17.26
N SER A 6 -21.36 6.60 15.97
CA SER A 6 -21.26 5.20 15.55
C SER A 6 -19.87 4.65 15.81
N ASN A 7 -19.78 3.47 16.41
CA ASN A 7 -18.54 2.68 16.49
C ASN A 7 -18.28 2.02 15.12
N ALA A 8 -17.54 2.68 14.27
CA ALA A 8 -17.24 2.19 12.92
C ALA A 8 -15.80 2.51 12.53
N ILE A 9 -15.16 1.58 11.79
CA ILE A 9 -13.84 1.79 11.20
C ILE A 9 -14.02 2.20 9.75
N CYS A 10 -13.50 3.38 9.39
CA CYS A 10 -13.45 3.85 8.01
C CYS A 10 -12.02 3.73 7.49
N VAL A 11 -11.85 3.11 6.33
CA VAL A 11 -10.54 3.02 5.65
C VAL A 11 -10.56 3.90 4.42
N ILE A 12 -9.72 4.95 4.40
CA ILE A 12 -9.54 5.84 3.25
C ILE A 12 -8.33 5.36 2.47
N LEU A 13 -8.54 5.03 1.19
CA LEU A 13 -7.50 4.57 0.29
C LEU A 13 -6.91 5.76 -0.47
N ASP A 14 -5.87 6.40 0.08
CA ASP A 14 -5.16 7.49 -0.58
C ASP A 14 -4.05 6.93 -1.51
N ASN A 15 -4.41 6.70 -2.75
CA ASN A 15 -3.48 6.27 -3.80
C ASN A 15 -2.82 7.44 -4.55
N ARG A 16 -2.95 8.66 -4.07
CA ARG A 16 -2.36 9.89 -4.62
C ARG A 16 -2.79 10.20 -6.05
N ILE A 17 -3.95 9.69 -6.51
CA ILE A 17 -4.51 9.96 -7.84
C ILE A 17 -5.96 9.49 -7.91
N THR A 18 -6.76 10.09 -8.80
CA THR A 18 -8.05 9.52 -9.21
C THR A 18 -7.81 8.62 -10.42
N GLY A 19 -7.50 7.32 -10.14
CA GLY A 19 -6.93 6.43 -11.14
C GLY A 19 -7.91 5.88 -12.17
N MET A 20 -9.10 5.43 -11.73
CA MET A 20 -10.03 4.65 -12.56
C MET A 20 -10.58 5.42 -13.76
N THR A 21 -10.72 6.73 -13.64
CA THR A 21 -11.28 7.61 -14.69
C THR A 21 -10.24 8.30 -15.56
N GLY A 22 -8.98 7.88 -15.52
CA GLY A 22 -7.92 8.38 -16.40
C GLY A 22 -6.78 9.12 -15.71
N HIS A 23 -6.50 8.80 -14.47
CA HIS A 23 -5.36 9.33 -13.71
C HIS A 23 -5.38 10.86 -13.52
N GLN A 24 -6.55 11.40 -13.13
CA GLN A 24 -6.69 12.82 -12.85
C GLN A 24 -6.11 13.20 -11.49
N ASP A 25 -5.57 14.41 -11.41
CA ASP A 25 -5.22 15.03 -10.13
C ASP A 25 -6.48 15.30 -9.29
N ASN A 26 -6.30 15.34 -7.98
CA ASN A 26 -7.32 15.64 -7.01
C ASN A 26 -6.74 16.55 -5.89
N PRO A 27 -7.54 17.08 -4.98
CA PRO A 27 -7.04 17.99 -3.94
C PRO A 27 -5.91 17.43 -3.08
N GLY A 28 -5.79 16.09 -2.97
CA GLY A 28 -4.71 15.43 -2.25
C GLY A 28 -3.40 15.26 -3.03
N THR A 29 -3.35 15.61 -4.34
CA THR A 29 -2.14 15.45 -5.16
C THR A 29 -1.21 16.66 -5.11
N GLY A 30 -1.74 17.86 -4.84
CA GLY A 30 -0.99 19.12 -4.85
C GLY A 30 -0.94 19.81 -6.22
N TYR A 31 -1.80 19.39 -7.16
CA TYR A 31 -1.93 19.99 -8.49
C TYR A 31 -3.38 20.35 -8.79
N ASN A 32 -3.57 21.45 -9.53
CA ASN A 32 -4.90 21.89 -10.01
C ASN A 32 -5.26 21.21 -11.35
N ILE A 33 -6.47 21.47 -11.85
CA ILE A 33 -6.96 20.90 -13.11
C ILE A 33 -6.12 21.28 -14.34
N LYS A 34 -5.30 22.34 -14.25
CA LYS A 34 -4.38 22.76 -15.32
C LYS A 34 -3.01 22.10 -15.20
N GLY A 35 -2.78 21.25 -14.15
CA GLY A 35 -1.49 20.63 -13.88
C GLY A 35 -0.49 21.60 -13.24
N GLU A 36 -0.91 22.73 -12.71
CA GLU A 36 -0.08 23.67 -12.00
C GLU A 36 -0.01 23.34 -10.51
N PRO A 37 1.12 23.61 -9.82
CA PRO A 37 1.19 23.44 -8.37
C PRO A 37 0.08 24.19 -7.65
N ALA A 38 -0.61 23.51 -6.73
CA ALA A 38 -1.73 24.04 -5.98
C ALA A 38 -1.62 23.62 -4.50
N ARG A 39 -2.48 24.21 -3.67
CA ARG A 39 -2.52 23.87 -2.25
C ARG A 39 -2.99 22.42 -2.07
N LEU A 40 -2.14 21.62 -1.46
CA LEU A 40 -2.47 20.25 -1.10
C LEU A 40 -3.45 20.23 0.08
N ILE A 41 -4.51 19.44 -0.03
CA ILE A 41 -5.42 19.14 1.06
C ILE A 41 -4.94 17.90 1.80
N ASP A 42 -4.62 18.08 3.07
CA ASP A 42 -4.25 16.95 3.92
C ASP A 42 -5.50 16.24 4.45
N VAL A 43 -5.67 14.98 4.04
CA VAL A 43 -6.86 14.16 4.36
C VAL A 43 -6.97 13.94 5.87
N GLU A 44 -5.86 13.74 6.58
CA GLU A 44 -5.86 13.53 8.03
C GLU A 44 -6.39 14.76 8.77
N THR A 45 -5.95 15.94 8.36
CA THR A 45 -6.44 17.22 8.91
C THR A 45 -7.94 17.39 8.68
N VAL A 46 -8.43 17.07 7.49
CA VAL A 46 -9.87 17.13 7.17
C VAL A 46 -10.66 16.16 8.06
N VAL A 47 -10.22 14.93 8.19
CA VAL A 47 -10.89 13.92 9.02
C VAL A 47 -10.97 14.36 10.49
N LYS A 48 -9.87 14.91 11.03
CA LYS A 48 -9.83 15.46 12.38
C LYS A 48 -10.77 16.66 12.56
N ALA A 49 -10.85 17.53 11.56
CA ALA A 49 -11.77 18.69 11.57
C ALA A 49 -13.25 18.28 11.57
N LEU A 50 -13.59 17.08 11.07
CA LEU A 50 -14.92 16.49 11.15
C LEU A 50 -15.25 15.88 12.53
N GLY A 51 -14.36 16.02 13.50
CA GLY A 51 -14.55 15.55 14.89
C GLY A 51 -14.10 14.12 15.15
N ILE A 52 -13.40 13.46 14.22
CA ILE A 52 -12.82 12.13 14.44
C ILE A 52 -11.50 12.27 15.21
N LYS A 53 -11.43 11.68 16.39
CA LYS A 53 -10.23 11.73 17.25
C LYS A 53 -9.22 10.64 16.89
N HIS A 54 -9.70 9.44 16.54
CA HIS A 54 -8.90 8.28 16.26
C HIS A 54 -8.58 8.18 14.77
N VAL A 55 -7.44 8.74 14.37
CA VAL A 55 -6.98 8.76 12.98
C VAL A 55 -5.54 8.27 12.91
N ARG A 56 -5.25 7.33 12.01
CA ARG A 56 -3.88 6.87 11.69
C ARG A 56 -3.66 6.82 10.20
N THR A 57 -2.51 7.34 9.77
CA THR A 57 -2.00 7.18 8.41
C THR A 57 -0.95 6.09 8.38
N VAL A 58 -1.08 5.13 7.46
CA VAL A 58 -0.19 3.96 7.36
C VAL A 58 0.18 3.65 5.91
N ASN A 59 1.39 3.12 5.71
CA ASN A 59 1.80 2.55 4.43
C ASN A 59 1.16 1.16 4.25
N PRO A 60 0.26 0.97 3.26
CA PRO A 60 -0.41 -0.33 3.06
C PRO A 60 0.53 -1.45 2.58
N LEU A 61 1.75 -1.11 2.14
CA LEU A 61 2.76 -2.10 1.75
C LEU A 61 3.59 -2.62 2.92
N ASP A 62 3.50 -2.00 4.11
CA ASP A 62 4.08 -2.51 5.35
C ASP A 62 3.02 -3.35 6.09
N LEU A 63 3.11 -4.68 5.93
CA LEU A 63 2.11 -5.60 6.48
C LEU A 63 2.10 -5.60 8.01
N LYS A 64 3.25 -5.38 8.66
CA LYS A 64 3.32 -5.31 10.12
C LYS A 64 2.62 -4.05 10.63
N ALA A 65 2.99 -2.88 10.10
CA ALA A 65 2.36 -1.63 10.47
C ALA A 65 0.85 -1.62 10.16
N MET A 66 0.46 -2.24 9.05
CA MET A 66 -0.95 -2.36 8.67
C MET A 66 -1.73 -3.23 9.66
N LYS A 67 -1.17 -4.38 10.08
CA LYS A 67 -1.77 -5.25 11.09
C LYS A 67 -1.93 -4.54 12.43
N GLU A 68 -0.86 -3.89 12.92
CA GLU A 68 -0.89 -3.12 14.18
C GLU A 68 -1.91 -1.98 14.13
N THR A 69 -2.08 -1.36 12.96
CA THR A 69 -3.08 -0.29 12.77
C THR A 69 -4.51 -0.84 12.79
N LEU A 70 -4.74 -2.01 12.20
CA LEU A 70 -6.05 -2.66 12.26
C LEU A 70 -6.38 -3.11 13.69
N GLU A 71 -5.44 -3.75 14.39
CA GLU A 71 -5.62 -4.15 15.80
C GLU A 71 -5.94 -2.95 16.69
N TRP A 72 -5.23 -1.83 16.48
CA TRP A 72 -5.53 -0.59 17.17
C TRP A 72 -6.95 -0.09 16.86
N ALA A 73 -7.40 -0.11 15.61
CA ALA A 73 -8.73 0.38 15.24
C ALA A 73 -9.84 -0.51 15.81
N PHE A 74 -9.63 -1.84 15.85
CA PHE A 74 -10.57 -2.78 16.46
C PHE A 74 -10.68 -2.64 17.98
N ALA A 75 -9.65 -2.12 18.64
CA ALA A 75 -9.67 -1.86 20.08
C ALA A 75 -10.43 -0.58 20.47
N MET A 76 -10.87 0.25 19.50
CA MET A 76 -11.68 1.44 19.76
C MET A 76 -13.16 1.03 19.81
N GLU A 77 -13.71 0.88 21.03
CA GLU A 77 -15.07 0.35 21.20
C GLU A 77 -16.16 1.43 21.23
N ASP A 78 -15.82 2.65 21.65
CA ASP A 78 -16.81 3.69 21.93
C ASP A 78 -16.84 4.85 20.91
N GLU A 79 -15.83 4.96 20.05
CA GLU A 79 -15.70 6.07 19.11
C GLU A 79 -15.28 5.56 17.72
N PRO A 80 -15.68 6.27 16.64
CA PRO A 80 -15.26 5.91 15.29
C PRO A 80 -13.76 6.10 15.10
N SER A 81 -13.12 5.21 14.34
CA SER A 81 -11.73 5.33 13.93
C SER A 81 -11.58 5.43 12.42
N VAL A 82 -10.55 6.12 11.96
CA VAL A 82 -10.21 6.28 10.55
C VAL A 82 -8.78 5.84 10.30
N ILE A 83 -8.61 4.94 9.35
CA ILE A 83 -7.31 4.52 8.83
C ILE A 83 -7.13 5.13 7.44
N ILE A 84 -6.05 5.86 7.23
CA ILE A 84 -5.68 6.40 5.92
C ILE A 84 -4.53 5.56 5.39
N THR A 85 -4.81 4.69 4.41
CA THR A 85 -3.75 3.94 3.73
C THR A 85 -3.18 4.80 2.63
N LYS A 86 -1.93 5.26 2.79
CA LYS A 86 -1.34 6.26 1.91
C LYS A 86 -0.12 5.72 1.17
N TRP A 87 -0.27 5.49 -0.14
CA TRP A 87 0.81 5.10 -1.03
C TRP A 87 0.47 5.40 -2.49
N PRO A 88 1.38 5.99 -3.28
CA PRO A 88 1.10 6.32 -4.68
C PRO A 88 0.78 5.09 -5.52
N CYS A 89 -0.23 5.19 -6.39
CA CYS A 89 -0.57 4.17 -7.36
C CYS A 89 0.65 3.81 -8.22
N VAL A 90 0.94 2.53 -8.38
CA VAL A 90 2.10 2.04 -9.15
C VAL A 90 2.05 2.41 -10.63
N LEU A 91 0.85 2.66 -11.16
CA LEU A 91 0.62 3.09 -12.54
C LEU A 91 0.74 4.60 -12.73
N LYS A 92 0.82 5.36 -11.63
CA LYS A 92 0.97 6.82 -11.68
C LYS A 92 2.36 7.23 -12.16
N LYS A 93 2.45 8.30 -12.94
CA LYS A 93 3.70 9.04 -13.13
C LYS A 93 4.00 9.82 -11.86
N TYR A 94 5.04 9.43 -11.14
CA TYR A 94 5.38 10.04 -9.85
C TYR A 94 5.84 11.48 -9.98
N SER A 95 5.24 12.37 -9.19
CA SER A 95 5.64 13.76 -9.04
C SER A 95 6.95 13.88 -8.23
N LYS A 96 7.49 15.10 -8.13
CA LYS A 96 8.65 15.37 -7.26
C LYS A 96 8.30 15.17 -5.80
N GLU A 97 7.10 15.55 -5.40
CA GLU A 97 6.55 15.41 -4.05
C GLU A 97 6.37 13.93 -3.68
N ASP A 98 5.84 13.11 -4.60
CA ASP A 98 5.74 11.67 -4.37
C ASP A 98 7.14 11.06 -4.13
N LYS A 99 8.13 11.42 -4.95
CA LYS A 99 9.51 10.92 -4.81
C LYS A 99 10.21 11.39 -3.54
N ALA A 100 9.86 12.59 -3.04
CA ALA A 100 10.40 13.11 -1.79
C ALA A 100 9.76 12.45 -0.56
N GLN A 101 8.47 12.09 -0.64
CA GLN A 101 7.71 11.57 0.48
C GLN A 101 7.75 10.04 0.60
N PHE A 102 7.88 9.32 -0.53
CA PHE A 102 7.79 7.86 -0.57
C PHE A 102 9.06 7.23 -1.16
N ASN A 103 9.47 6.11 -0.58
CA ASN A 103 10.52 5.28 -1.18
C ASN A 103 9.93 4.48 -2.36
N LEU A 104 10.02 5.05 -3.55
CA LEU A 104 9.41 4.54 -4.79
C LEU A 104 10.37 3.66 -5.59
N ASP A 105 11.15 2.82 -4.92
CA ASP A 105 12.01 1.84 -5.58
C ASP A 105 11.15 0.75 -6.24
N LYS A 106 11.23 0.66 -7.58
CA LYS A 106 10.52 -0.30 -8.42
C LYS A 106 11.38 -1.51 -8.82
N THR A 107 12.54 -1.70 -8.19
CA THR A 107 13.38 -2.87 -8.47
C THR A 107 12.60 -4.15 -8.25
N PRO A 108 12.42 -5.00 -9.30
CA PRO A 108 11.63 -6.21 -9.18
C PRO A 108 12.21 -7.17 -8.14
N CYS A 109 11.34 -7.96 -7.52
CA CYS A 109 11.76 -9.05 -6.64
C CYS A 109 12.09 -10.31 -7.45
N VAL A 110 12.91 -11.17 -6.85
CA VAL A 110 13.29 -12.49 -7.37
C VAL A 110 13.09 -13.54 -6.31
N VAL A 111 12.84 -14.79 -6.72
CA VAL A 111 12.79 -15.94 -5.83
C VAL A 111 14.09 -16.71 -5.97
N ASP A 112 14.74 -16.98 -4.85
CA ASP A 112 15.83 -17.95 -4.74
C ASP A 112 15.22 -19.36 -4.71
N ALA A 113 15.38 -20.10 -5.80
CA ALA A 113 14.80 -21.43 -5.96
C ALA A 113 15.38 -22.45 -4.95
N ASP A 114 16.62 -22.29 -4.52
CA ASP A 114 17.26 -23.20 -3.57
C ASP A 114 16.69 -23.02 -2.16
N LYS A 115 16.38 -21.79 -1.77
CA LYS A 115 15.71 -21.47 -0.51
C LYS A 115 14.21 -21.71 -0.51
N CYS A 116 13.57 -21.65 -1.69
CA CYS A 116 12.12 -21.80 -1.80
C CYS A 116 11.67 -23.22 -1.43
N ILE A 117 10.81 -23.35 -0.42
CA ILE A 117 10.25 -24.64 0.04
C ILE A 117 8.89 -24.97 -0.60
N GLY A 118 8.42 -24.19 -1.57
CA GLY A 118 7.16 -24.45 -2.28
C GLY A 118 5.89 -24.29 -1.44
N CYS A 119 5.93 -23.58 -0.31
CA CYS A 119 4.80 -23.46 0.63
C CYS A 119 3.62 -22.62 0.14
N LYS A 120 3.75 -21.94 -1.00
CA LYS A 120 2.72 -21.12 -1.66
C LYS A 120 2.22 -19.90 -0.86
N LYS A 121 2.79 -19.57 0.31
CA LYS A 121 2.35 -18.41 1.10
C LYS A 121 2.43 -17.09 0.34
N CYS A 122 3.45 -16.92 -0.52
CA CYS A 122 3.55 -15.72 -1.36
C CYS A 122 2.37 -15.57 -2.33
N LEU A 123 1.80 -16.67 -2.83
CA LEU A 123 0.66 -16.63 -3.74
C LEU A 123 -0.62 -16.09 -3.08
N SER A 124 -0.75 -16.24 -1.75
CA SER A 124 -1.92 -15.70 -1.01
C SER A 124 -2.00 -14.17 -1.04
N THR A 125 -0.94 -13.49 -1.45
CA THR A 125 -0.96 -12.03 -1.65
C THR A 125 -1.80 -11.60 -2.87
N GLY A 126 -2.20 -12.54 -3.74
CA GLY A 126 -2.94 -12.24 -4.97
C GLY A 126 -2.12 -11.46 -6.02
N CYS A 127 -0.80 -11.41 -5.89
CA CYS A 127 0.07 -10.65 -6.79
C CYS A 127 0.08 -11.27 -8.21
N PRO A 128 -0.22 -10.49 -9.27
CA PRO A 128 -0.24 -10.99 -10.65
C PRO A 128 1.13 -11.38 -11.19
N ALA A 129 2.23 -10.94 -10.56
CA ALA A 129 3.59 -11.30 -10.95
C ALA A 129 4.03 -12.68 -10.43
N LEU A 130 3.37 -13.21 -9.38
CA LEU A 130 3.75 -14.49 -8.78
C LEU A 130 3.21 -15.67 -9.59
N ARG A 131 4.06 -16.66 -9.79
CA ARG A 131 3.77 -17.93 -10.47
C ARG A 131 4.20 -19.09 -9.60
N TYR A 132 3.59 -20.24 -9.80
CA TYR A 132 3.97 -21.50 -9.15
C TYR A 132 4.11 -22.58 -10.21
N ASP A 133 5.23 -23.24 -10.19
CA ASP A 133 5.50 -24.39 -11.04
C ASP A 133 5.20 -25.67 -10.25
N SER A 134 4.27 -26.48 -10.75
CA SER A 134 3.84 -27.73 -10.11
C SER A 134 4.86 -28.88 -10.26
N GLU A 135 5.71 -28.83 -11.28
CA GLU A 135 6.73 -29.85 -11.52
C GLU A 135 7.91 -29.67 -10.58
N THR A 136 8.47 -28.47 -10.54
CA THR A 136 9.58 -28.14 -9.65
C THR A 136 9.14 -27.83 -8.21
N LYS A 137 7.84 -27.63 -7.98
CA LYS A 137 7.23 -27.20 -6.71
C LYS A 137 7.85 -25.90 -6.17
N LYS A 138 8.21 -24.98 -7.05
CA LYS A 138 8.83 -23.69 -6.71
C LYS A 138 7.96 -22.51 -7.17
N SER A 139 8.07 -21.42 -6.43
CA SER A 139 7.48 -20.13 -6.88
C SER A 139 8.50 -19.36 -7.72
N SER A 140 8.00 -18.52 -8.62
CA SER A 140 8.79 -17.59 -9.41
C SER A 140 8.08 -16.24 -9.53
N ILE A 141 8.80 -15.21 -9.98
CA ILE A 141 8.26 -13.86 -10.19
C ILE A 141 8.49 -13.44 -11.63
N ALA A 142 7.41 -13.15 -12.36
CA ALA A 142 7.47 -12.57 -13.69
C ALA A 142 7.99 -11.12 -13.57
N GLN A 143 9.20 -10.89 -14.08
CA GLN A 143 9.90 -9.61 -13.90
C GLN A 143 9.19 -8.43 -14.56
N ALA A 144 8.50 -8.68 -15.69
CA ALA A 144 7.73 -7.66 -16.42
C ALA A 144 6.50 -7.15 -15.63
N ASP A 145 5.93 -8.02 -14.76
CA ASP A 145 4.72 -7.72 -13.99
C ASP A 145 5.04 -7.23 -12.58
N CYS A 146 6.31 -7.35 -12.15
CA CYS A 146 6.70 -7.02 -10.78
C CYS A 146 6.97 -5.53 -10.62
N VAL A 147 6.23 -4.89 -9.71
CA VAL A 147 6.34 -3.45 -9.39
C VAL A 147 7.27 -3.15 -8.20
N GLY A 148 7.98 -4.15 -7.65
CA GLY A 148 8.92 -3.95 -6.56
C GLY A 148 8.30 -3.59 -5.21
N CYS A 149 7.02 -3.88 -4.97
CA CYS A 149 6.31 -3.48 -3.74
C CYS A 149 6.76 -4.24 -2.47
N THR A 150 7.54 -5.31 -2.59
CA THR A 150 8.13 -6.14 -1.51
C THR A 150 7.13 -6.86 -0.58
N VAL A 151 5.84 -6.80 -0.82
CA VAL A 151 4.83 -7.49 0.02
C VAL A 151 5.09 -9.00 0.08
N CYS A 152 5.46 -9.62 -1.06
CA CYS A 152 5.78 -11.06 -1.11
C CYS A 152 7.00 -11.45 -0.28
N MET A 153 7.95 -10.53 -0.06
CA MET A 153 9.11 -10.77 0.80
C MET A 153 8.70 -10.92 2.26
N GLN A 154 7.74 -10.09 2.72
CA GLN A 154 7.27 -10.05 4.10
C GLN A 154 6.48 -11.30 4.50
N VAL A 155 5.86 -11.99 3.54
CA VAL A 155 5.08 -13.21 3.79
C VAL A 155 5.89 -14.49 3.61
N CYS A 156 7.12 -14.42 3.09
CA CYS A 156 7.95 -15.58 2.84
C CYS A 156 8.59 -16.08 4.14
N PRO A 157 8.22 -17.27 4.66
CA PRO A 157 8.68 -17.75 5.97
C PRO A 157 10.16 -18.13 5.97
N VAL A 158 10.75 -18.41 4.80
CA VAL A 158 12.14 -18.82 4.64
C VAL A 158 12.99 -17.73 3.96
N GLN A 159 12.44 -16.52 3.80
CA GLN A 159 13.13 -15.39 3.19
C GLN A 159 13.77 -15.71 1.82
N ALA A 160 13.08 -16.55 1.03
CA ALA A 160 13.51 -16.92 -0.32
C ALA A 160 13.24 -15.84 -1.38
N ILE A 161 12.69 -14.70 -1.00
CA ILE A 161 12.36 -13.60 -1.93
C ILE A 161 13.14 -12.37 -1.52
N SER A 162 13.86 -11.78 -2.45
CA SER A 162 14.64 -10.54 -2.27
C SER A 162 14.45 -9.60 -3.46
N ARG A 163 14.91 -8.36 -3.36
CA ARG A 163 15.02 -7.49 -4.54
C ARG A 163 16.12 -8.01 -5.48
N LYS A 164 15.93 -7.81 -6.77
CA LYS A 164 16.96 -8.16 -7.75
C LYS A 164 18.20 -7.31 -7.52
N GLY A 165 19.33 -7.98 -7.27
CA GLY A 165 20.61 -7.33 -6.96
C GLY A 165 20.97 -7.25 -5.48
N ASP A 166 20.03 -7.45 -4.57
CA ASP A 166 20.34 -7.64 -3.16
C ASP A 166 20.97 -9.04 -2.98
N LYS A 167 22.15 -9.08 -2.35
CA LYS A 167 22.86 -10.33 -2.04
C LYS A 167 22.74 -10.65 -0.55
#